data_beaab9cfe8c3b78847c1da11ec01ad1d
#
_entry.id   beaab9cfe8c3b78847c1da11ec01ad1d
#
_cell.length_a   1.000
_cell.length_b   1.000
_cell.length_c   1.000
_cell.angle_alpha   90.00
_cell.angle_beta   90.00
_cell.angle_gamma   90.00
#
_symmetry.space_group_name_H-M   'P 1'
#
loop_
_entity.id
_entity.type
_entity.pdbx_description
1 polymer ?
#
loop_
_entity_poly.entity_id
_entity_poly.type
_entity_poly.pdbx_seq_one_letter_code
_entity_poly.pdbx_strand_id
1 'polypeptide(L)'
;MVLVRHDARLQLRNGIYGAYAFVVALYAALLVWAGAALPTWVPAVLIFTDPAALGFFFLGALMMLERSERVRIALAVSPLSAGEYLLGKVLTLTLVALAACAILIVVTPGRDDPALLLSAVSLTSVQYVGIGVPIAVRFRTVNAYLIGSAGFLTPIVAPAFLALLDPFPTWMVFIPAVSQLRLMLVATGARPGGAAEVAAMLLVSAVAAAAATRLGMRSLEREFGRR
;
A
#
# COMPACT_ATOMS: atom_id res chain seq x y z
N MET A 1 -1.59 21.03 3.41
CA MET A 1 -1.23 20.75 4.81
C MET A 1 -2.43 20.56 5.74
N VAL A 2 -3.53 21.27 5.61
CA VAL A 2 -4.72 21.11 6.48
C VAL A 2 -5.36 19.73 6.38
N LEU A 3 -5.50 19.19 5.19
CA LEU A 3 -6.05 17.84 4.92
C LEU A 3 -5.26 16.71 5.57
N VAL A 4 -3.94 16.70 5.39
CA VAL A 4 -3.04 15.69 5.97
C VAL A 4 -3.17 15.68 7.50
N ARG A 5 -3.25 16.86 8.12
CA ARG A 5 -3.45 17.01 9.58
C ARG A 5 -4.83 16.54 10.02
N HIS A 6 -5.86 16.81 9.21
CA HIS A 6 -7.22 16.36 9.50
C HIS A 6 -7.31 14.83 9.41
N ASP A 7 -6.77 14.23 8.34
CA ASP A 7 -6.71 12.79 8.15
C ASP A 7 -5.96 12.09 9.28
N ALA A 8 -4.80 12.62 9.67
CA ALA A 8 -4.03 12.07 10.78
C ALA A 8 -4.80 12.10 12.11
N ARG A 9 -5.53 13.19 12.40
CA ARG A 9 -6.38 13.29 13.59
C ARG A 9 -7.56 12.31 13.56
N LEU A 10 -8.18 12.14 12.41
CA LEU A 10 -9.29 11.20 12.22
C LEU A 10 -8.84 9.76 12.46
N GLN A 11 -7.67 9.41 11.93
CA GLN A 11 -7.04 8.10 12.11
C GLN A 11 -6.67 7.84 13.57
N LEU A 12 -6.14 8.86 14.28
CA LEU A 12 -5.84 8.78 15.73
C LEU A 12 -7.10 8.55 16.56
N ARG A 13 -8.15 9.35 16.31
CA ARG A 13 -9.40 9.30 17.09
C ARG A 13 -10.14 7.98 16.92
N ASN A 14 -10.05 7.36 15.76
CA ASN A 14 -10.70 6.10 15.45
C ASN A 14 -9.84 4.86 15.71
N GLY A 15 -8.70 5.01 16.37
CA GLY A 15 -7.84 3.88 16.75
C GLY A 15 -7.13 3.18 15.59
N ILE A 16 -7.16 3.76 14.37
CA ILE A 16 -6.57 3.15 13.17
C ILE A 16 -5.07 2.98 13.34
N TYR A 17 -4.37 4.01 13.87
CA TYR A 17 -2.95 3.90 14.17
C TYR A 17 -2.65 2.85 15.25
N GLY A 18 -3.54 2.69 16.25
CA GLY A 18 -3.38 1.67 17.28
C GLY A 18 -3.49 0.25 16.73
N ALA A 19 -4.51 0.00 15.90
CA ALA A 19 -4.67 -1.28 15.21
C ALA A 19 -3.49 -1.57 14.28
N TYR A 20 -3.03 -0.56 13.55
CA TYR A 20 -1.89 -0.70 12.67
C TYR A 20 -0.58 -0.94 13.42
N ALA A 21 -0.31 -0.17 14.47
CA ALA A 21 0.85 -0.35 15.32
C ALA A 21 0.89 -1.75 15.95
N PHE A 22 -0.27 -2.30 16.31
CA PHE A 22 -0.38 -3.68 16.79
C PHE A 22 0.05 -4.71 15.72
N VAL A 23 -0.37 -4.53 14.47
CA VAL A 23 0.01 -5.42 13.35
C VAL A 23 1.52 -5.33 13.09
N VAL A 24 2.08 -4.11 13.05
CA VAL A 24 3.52 -3.90 12.87
C VAL A 24 4.32 -4.49 14.03
N ALA A 25 3.85 -4.32 15.27
CA ALA A 25 4.46 -4.93 16.44
C ALA A 25 4.43 -6.47 16.39
N LEU A 26 3.34 -7.05 15.89
CA LEU A 26 3.23 -8.50 15.69
C LEU A 26 4.24 -9.00 14.64
N TYR A 27 4.39 -8.28 13.51
CA TYR A 27 5.38 -8.60 12.49
C TYR A 27 6.81 -8.48 13.04
N ALA A 28 7.10 -7.39 13.76
CA ALA A 28 8.38 -7.18 14.38
C ALA A 28 8.70 -8.28 15.43
N ALA A 29 7.73 -8.62 16.28
CA ALA A 29 7.88 -9.70 17.26
C ALA A 29 8.14 -11.07 16.59
N LEU A 30 7.41 -11.37 15.49
CA LEU A 30 7.63 -12.58 14.71
C LEU A 30 9.05 -12.63 14.13
N LEU A 31 9.53 -11.52 13.55
CA LEU A 31 10.87 -11.45 12.95
C LEU A 31 11.99 -11.53 14.01
N VAL A 32 11.79 -10.92 15.17
CA VAL A 32 12.77 -11.00 16.28
C VAL A 32 12.80 -12.39 16.88
N TRP A 33 11.63 -12.99 17.14
CA TRP A 33 11.54 -14.27 17.85
C TRP A 33 11.87 -15.47 16.94
N ALA A 34 11.37 -15.50 15.74
CA ALA A 34 11.51 -16.61 14.81
C ALA A 34 12.45 -16.33 13.63
N GLY A 35 13.03 -15.13 13.54
CA GLY A 35 13.76 -14.68 12.34
C GLY A 35 14.85 -15.62 11.85
N ALA A 36 15.61 -16.22 12.75
CA ALA A 36 16.66 -17.20 12.40
C ALA A 36 16.09 -18.53 11.84
N ALA A 37 14.85 -18.87 12.16
CA ALA A 37 14.18 -20.08 11.70
C ALA A 37 13.30 -19.85 10.45
N LEU A 38 13.04 -18.57 10.09
CA LEU A 38 12.19 -18.23 8.96
C LEU A 38 12.98 -18.25 7.65
N PRO A 39 12.33 -18.67 6.54
CA PRO A 39 12.90 -18.49 5.21
C PRO A 39 13.25 -17.01 4.93
N THR A 40 14.34 -16.77 4.21
CA THR A 40 14.88 -15.43 3.93
C THR A 40 13.90 -14.51 3.17
N TRP A 41 12.92 -15.07 2.47
CA TRP A 41 11.90 -14.31 1.75
C TRP A 41 10.75 -13.77 2.63
N VAL A 42 10.61 -14.27 3.86
CA VAL A 42 9.49 -13.91 4.75
C VAL A 42 9.46 -12.41 5.08
N PRO A 43 10.57 -11.76 5.46
CA PRO A 43 10.56 -10.32 5.70
C PRO A 43 10.06 -9.51 4.50
N ALA A 44 10.49 -9.84 3.28
CA ALA A 44 10.04 -9.16 2.07
C ALA A 44 8.54 -9.31 1.83
N VAL A 45 7.97 -10.49 2.09
CA VAL A 45 6.53 -10.74 1.97
C VAL A 45 5.74 -9.94 3.02
N LEU A 46 6.19 -9.91 4.27
CA LEU A 46 5.56 -9.11 5.32
C LEU A 46 5.57 -7.63 4.97
N ILE A 47 6.72 -7.10 4.51
CA ILE A 47 6.84 -5.71 4.07
C ILE A 47 5.95 -5.43 2.85
N PHE A 48 5.81 -6.37 1.91
CA PHE A 48 4.94 -6.20 0.74
C PHE A 48 3.45 -6.19 1.09
N THR A 49 3.02 -7.07 1.98
CA THR A 49 1.60 -7.18 2.35
C THR A 49 1.11 -5.96 3.11
N ASP A 50 1.99 -5.24 3.80
CA ASP A 50 1.67 -4.07 4.60
C ASP A 50 1.09 -2.90 3.76
N PRO A 51 1.79 -2.32 2.75
CA PRO A 51 1.22 -1.25 1.94
C PRO A 51 0.04 -1.72 1.07
N ALA A 52 -0.02 -3.00 0.70
CA ALA A 52 -1.17 -3.56 -0.01
C ALA A 52 -2.42 -3.55 0.88
N ALA A 53 -2.29 -4.00 2.14
CA ALA A 53 -3.39 -3.98 3.10
C ALA A 53 -3.80 -2.55 3.45
N LEU A 54 -2.84 -1.64 3.72
CA LEU A 54 -3.11 -0.23 3.98
C LEU A 54 -3.84 0.44 2.82
N GLY A 55 -3.32 0.28 1.60
CA GLY A 55 -3.90 0.90 0.41
C GLY A 55 -5.33 0.45 0.13
N PHE A 56 -5.65 -0.78 0.46
CA PHE A 56 -6.99 -1.33 0.25
C PHE A 56 -7.89 -1.16 1.47
N PHE A 57 -7.58 -1.84 2.58
CA PHE A 57 -8.51 -1.93 3.71
C PHE A 57 -8.63 -0.62 4.47
N PHE A 58 -7.51 0.04 4.76
CA PHE A 58 -7.55 1.27 5.54
C PHE A 58 -8.07 2.46 4.74
N LEU A 59 -7.71 2.58 3.46
CA LEU A 59 -8.28 3.61 2.61
C LEU A 59 -9.80 3.53 2.56
N GLY A 60 -10.34 2.34 2.31
CA GLY A 60 -11.77 2.15 2.22
C GLY A 60 -12.48 2.38 3.56
N ALA A 61 -11.91 1.91 4.66
CA ALA A 61 -12.42 2.18 6.00
C ALA A 61 -12.47 3.69 6.27
N LEU A 62 -11.38 4.43 5.95
CA LEU A 62 -11.33 5.88 6.07
C LEU A 62 -12.40 6.56 5.21
N MET A 63 -12.53 6.18 3.95
CA MET A 63 -13.54 6.74 3.05
C MET A 63 -14.98 6.48 3.51
N MET A 64 -15.24 5.31 4.12
CA MET A 64 -16.55 4.99 4.69
C MET A 64 -16.80 5.78 5.98
N LEU A 65 -15.78 5.94 6.83
CA LEU A 65 -15.87 6.72 8.05
C LEU A 65 -16.17 8.19 7.76
N GLU A 66 -15.48 8.79 6.79
CA GLU A 66 -15.75 10.14 6.32
C GLU A 66 -17.19 10.31 5.78
N ARG A 67 -17.73 9.25 5.18
CA ARG A 67 -19.15 9.24 4.78
C ARG A 67 -20.08 9.29 5.97
N SER A 68 -19.83 8.49 7.00
CA SER A 68 -20.68 8.39 8.19
C SER A 68 -20.64 9.68 9.02
N GLU A 69 -19.50 10.35 9.10
CA GLU A 69 -19.33 11.63 9.82
C GLU A 69 -19.80 12.86 9.03
N ARG A 70 -20.43 12.68 7.85
CA ARG A 70 -20.86 13.77 6.96
C ARG A 70 -19.74 14.73 6.53
N VAL A 71 -18.48 14.36 6.72
CA VAL A 71 -17.30 15.12 6.28
C VAL A 71 -17.37 15.40 4.77
N ARG A 72 -17.97 14.51 4.02
CA ARG A 72 -18.19 14.67 2.56
C ARG A 72 -19.13 15.84 2.22
N ILE A 73 -20.07 16.22 3.10
CA ILE A 73 -20.92 17.39 2.89
C ILE A 73 -20.07 18.67 3.06
N ALA A 74 -19.20 18.68 4.06
CA ALA A 74 -18.25 19.78 4.25
C ALA A 74 -17.23 19.86 3.11
N LEU A 75 -16.78 18.73 2.57
CA LEU A 75 -15.90 18.67 1.40
C LEU A 75 -16.59 19.14 0.11
N ALA A 76 -17.90 18.89 -0.04
CA ALA A 76 -18.67 19.31 -1.22
C ALA A 76 -18.86 20.83 -1.33
N VAL A 77 -18.80 21.55 -0.20
CA VAL A 77 -18.85 23.04 -0.15
C VAL A 77 -17.45 23.66 -0.03
N SER A 78 -16.41 22.83 0.06
CA SER A 78 -15.01 23.25 0.07
C SER A 78 -14.47 23.32 -1.38
N PRO A 79 -13.57 24.28 -1.69
CA PRO A 79 -12.93 24.37 -3.00
C PRO A 79 -11.90 23.25 -3.26
N LEU A 80 -12.02 22.12 -2.59
CA LEU A 80 -11.07 21.00 -2.63
C LEU A 80 -11.25 20.19 -3.91
N SER A 81 -10.18 20.05 -4.67
CA SER A 81 -10.15 19.22 -5.87
C SER A 81 -10.05 17.73 -5.53
N ALA A 82 -10.56 16.87 -6.44
CA ALA A 82 -10.41 15.42 -6.31
C ALA A 82 -8.94 14.99 -6.22
N GLY A 83 -8.05 15.73 -6.92
CA GLY A 83 -6.60 15.50 -6.88
C GLY A 83 -5.98 15.79 -5.51
N GLU A 84 -6.34 16.90 -4.88
CA GLU A 84 -5.85 17.25 -3.53
C GLU A 84 -6.32 16.25 -2.48
N TYR A 85 -7.58 15.79 -2.59
CA TYR A 85 -8.10 14.75 -1.71
C TYR A 85 -7.33 13.44 -1.86
N LEU A 86 -7.12 12.97 -3.10
CA LEU A 86 -6.36 11.75 -3.37
C LEU A 86 -4.92 11.86 -2.90
N LEU A 87 -4.27 13.00 -3.19
CA LEU A 87 -2.89 13.25 -2.76
C LEU A 87 -2.74 13.19 -1.24
N GLY A 88 -3.69 13.77 -0.50
CA GLY A 88 -3.73 13.68 0.96
C GLY A 88 -3.75 12.23 1.45
N LYS A 89 -4.61 11.39 0.87
CA LYS A 89 -4.71 9.96 1.21
C LYS A 89 -3.44 9.19 0.85
N VAL A 90 -2.91 9.41 -0.36
CA VAL A 90 -1.67 8.79 -0.80
C VAL A 90 -0.52 9.15 0.15
N LEU A 91 -0.35 10.43 0.47
CA LEU A 91 0.73 10.87 1.34
C LEU A 91 0.61 10.29 2.76
N THR A 92 -0.57 10.38 3.38
CA THR A 92 -0.75 9.88 4.75
C THR A 92 -0.53 8.38 4.86
N LEU A 93 -1.11 7.58 3.95
CA LEU A 93 -0.98 6.12 4.00
C LEU A 93 0.43 5.66 3.60
N THR A 94 1.07 6.32 2.62
CA THR A 94 2.45 6.00 2.26
C THR A 94 3.42 6.33 3.40
N LEU A 95 3.25 7.45 4.11
CA LEU A 95 4.07 7.79 5.28
C LEU A 95 3.93 6.74 6.40
N VAL A 96 2.73 6.23 6.63
CA VAL A 96 2.48 5.17 7.61
C VAL A 96 3.16 3.87 7.17
N ALA A 97 3.04 3.48 5.90
CA ALA A 97 3.74 2.30 5.36
C ALA A 97 5.26 2.42 5.43
N LEU A 98 5.81 3.61 5.15
CA LEU A 98 7.25 3.86 5.27
C LEU A 98 7.73 3.80 6.72
N ALA A 99 6.95 4.30 7.67
CA ALA A 99 7.27 4.20 9.09
C ALA A 99 7.30 2.73 9.56
N ALA A 100 6.33 1.92 9.14
CA ALA A 100 6.34 0.48 9.40
C ALA A 100 7.53 -0.23 8.77
N CYS A 101 7.81 0.06 7.50
CA CYS A 101 8.97 -0.48 6.79
C CYS A 101 10.28 -0.14 7.55
N ALA A 102 10.43 1.12 8.01
CA ALA A 102 11.61 1.53 8.78
C ALA A 102 11.74 0.74 10.09
N ILE A 103 10.64 0.46 10.79
CA ILE A 103 10.67 -0.39 11.99
C ILE A 103 11.11 -1.81 11.63
N LEU A 104 10.55 -2.39 10.55
CA LEU A 104 10.88 -3.75 10.13
C LEU A 104 12.33 -3.88 9.65
N ILE A 105 12.89 -2.87 8.98
CA ILE A 105 14.32 -2.82 8.63
C ILE A 105 15.21 -2.91 9.89
N VAL A 106 14.87 -2.17 10.93
CA VAL A 106 15.66 -2.14 12.17
C VAL A 106 15.68 -3.50 12.89
N VAL A 107 14.56 -4.23 12.83
CA VAL A 107 14.43 -5.54 13.52
C VAL A 107 14.86 -6.73 12.65
N THR A 108 15.12 -6.52 11.37
CA THR A 108 15.57 -7.58 10.46
C THR A 108 17.06 -7.42 10.20
N PRO A 109 17.94 -8.20 10.85
CA PRO A 109 19.37 -8.14 10.56
C PRO A 109 19.62 -8.73 9.16
N GLY A 110 20.12 -7.93 8.22
CA GLY A 110 20.36 -8.37 6.86
C GLY A 110 21.23 -7.43 6.04
N ARG A 111 21.46 -7.78 4.79
CA ARG A 111 22.10 -6.94 3.77
C ARG A 111 21.05 -6.14 3.02
N ASP A 112 20.34 -5.30 3.73
CA ASP A 112 19.26 -4.54 3.15
C ASP A 112 19.81 -3.35 2.35
N ASP A 113 19.21 -3.09 1.19
CA ASP A 113 19.30 -1.79 0.53
C ASP A 113 18.08 -0.97 0.95
N PRO A 114 18.21 -0.12 1.99
CA PRO A 114 17.07 0.63 2.51
C PRO A 114 16.51 1.62 1.49
N ALA A 115 17.33 2.15 0.58
CA ALA A 115 16.86 3.08 -0.43
C ALA A 115 15.98 2.37 -1.48
N LEU A 116 16.39 1.19 -1.93
CA LEU A 116 15.60 0.36 -2.82
C LEU A 116 14.30 -0.10 -2.14
N LEU A 117 14.37 -0.51 -0.88
CA LEU A 117 13.22 -0.99 -0.12
C LEU A 117 12.18 0.12 0.10
N LEU A 118 12.61 1.30 0.53
CA LEU A 118 11.70 2.45 0.71
C LEU A 118 11.08 2.91 -0.61
N SER A 119 11.82 2.86 -1.72
CA SER A 119 11.26 3.15 -3.05
C SER A 119 10.22 2.13 -3.46
N ALA A 120 10.48 0.83 -3.26
CA ALA A 120 9.54 -0.25 -3.56
C ALA A 120 8.25 -0.11 -2.73
N VAL A 121 8.36 0.14 -1.42
CA VAL A 121 7.22 0.37 -0.51
C VAL A 121 6.42 1.59 -0.94
N SER A 122 7.08 2.70 -1.31
CA SER A 122 6.40 3.91 -1.77
C SER A 122 5.58 3.65 -3.03
N LEU A 123 6.16 3.04 -4.05
CA LEU A 123 5.48 2.72 -5.31
C LEU A 123 4.33 1.75 -5.09
N THR A 124 4.52 0.74 -4.25
CA THR A 124 3.48 -0.22 -3.86
C THR A 124 2.32 0.49 -3.17
N SER A 125 2.59 1.32 -2.16
CA SER A 125 1.55 2.08 -1.43
C SER A 125 0.75 2.97 -2.37
N VAL A 126 1.43 3.77 -3.22
CA VAL A 126 0.77 4.64 -4.20
C VAL A 126 -0.15 3.84 -5.13
N GLN A 127 0.31 2.70 -5.64
CA GLN A 127 -0.48 1.85 -6.51
C GLN A 127 -1.73 1.33 -5.82
N TYR A 128 -1.60 0.74 -4.63
CA TYR A 128 -2.73 0.12 -3.94
C TYR A 128 -3.73 1.14 -3.40
N VAL A 129 -3.28 2.32 -2.97
CA VAL A 129 -4.17 3.46 -2.66
C VAL A 129 -4.92 3.88 -3.92
N GLY A 130 -4.24 4.05 -5.06
CA GLY A 130 -4.86 4.44 -6.33
C GLY A 130 -5.93 3.46 -6.79
N ILE A 131 -5.69 2.13 -6.70
CA ILE A 131 -6.65 1.08 -7.04
C ILE A 131 -7.77 0.97 -5.98
N GLY A 132 -7.45 1.23 -4.72
CA GLY A 132 -8.41 1.14 -3.61
C GLY A 132 -9.56 2.14 -3.75
N VAL A 133 -9.30 3.35 -4.25
CA VAL A 133 -10.31 4.40 -4.41
C VAL A 133 -11.51 3.97 -5.28
N PRO A 134 -11.35 3.52 -6.54
CA PRO A 134 -12.48 3.14 -7.40
C PRO A 134 -13.25 1.94 -6.85
N ILE A 135 -12.61 1.13 -6.01
CA ILE A 135 -13.28 0.01 -5.33
C ILE A 135 -14.06 0.53 -4.13
N ALA A 136 -13.46 1.39 -3.29
CA ALA A 136 -14.12 1.96 -2.12
C ALA A 136 -15.38 2.75 -2.47
N VAL A 137 -15.39 3.45 -3.60
CA VAL A 137 -16.55 4.22 -4.06
C VAL A 137 -17.79 3.33 -4.32
N ARG A 138 -17.59 2.05 -4.67
CA ARG A 138 -18.69 1.11 -4.97
C ARG A 138 -19.44 0.63 -3.74
N PHE A 139 -18.83 0.71 -2.56
CA PHE A 139 -19.41 0.21 -1.32
C PHE A 139 -20.00 1.35 -0.48
N ARG A 140 -21.05 1.04 0.31
CA ARG A 140 -21.74 2.01 1.15
C ARG A 140 -21.48 1.82 2.65
N THR A 141 -21.05 0.62 3.05
CA THR A 141 -20.79 0.27 4.44
C THR A 141 -19.41 -0.36 4.61
N VAL A 142 -18.82 -0.20 5.80
CA VAL A 142 -17.50 -0.76 6.12
C VAL A 142 -17.48 -2.27 5.95
N ASN A 143 -18.49 -2.99 6.47
CA ASN A 143 -18.54 -4.45 6.39
C ASN A 143 -18.66 -4.95 4.94
N ALA A 144 -19.52 -4.33 4.12
CA ALA A 144 -19.63 -4.69 2.71
C ALA A 144 -18.33 -4.43 1.96
N TYR A 145 -17.62 -3.34 2.32
CA TYR A 145 -16.32 -3.02 1.75
C TYR A 145 -15.27 -4.07 2.16
N LEU A 146 -15.13 -4.39 3.44
CA LEU A 146 -14.11 -5.35 3.92
C LEU A 146 -14.25 -6.71 3.24
N ILE A 147 -15.48 -7.24 3.16
CA ILE A 147 -15.74 -8.53 2.52
C ILE A 147 -15.58 -8.43 0.99
N GLY A 148 -16.21 -7.44 0.37
CA GLY A 148 -16.22 -7.29 -1.09
C GLY A 148 -14.85 -6.90 -1.65
N SER A 149 -14.08 -6.08 -0.94
CA SER A 149 -12.75 -5.64 -1.39
C SER A 149 -11.74 -6.79 -1.40
N ALA A 150 -11.86 -7.79 -0.53
CA ALA A 150 -11.01 -8.97 -0.53
C ALA A 150 -11.09 -9.73 -1.87
N GLY A 151 -12.29 -9.83 -2.46
CA GLY A 151 -12.49 -10.45 -3.78
C GLY A 151 -11.78 -9.70 -4.92
N PHE A 152 -11.58 -8.38 -4.80
CA PHE A 152 -10.81 -7.58 -5.75
C PHE A 152 -9.32 -7.61 -5.46
N LEU A 153 -8.93 -7.60 -4.18
CA LEU A 153 -7.53 -7.57 -3.76
C LEU A 153 -6.82 -8.89 -4.12
N THR A 154 -7.47 -10.02 -3.89
CA THR A 154 -6.87 -11.35 -4.12
C THR A 154 -6.31 -11.52 -5.53
N PRO A 155 -7.05 -11.30 -6.64
CA PRO A 155 -6.51 -11.47 -7.98
C PRO A 155 -5.42 -10.44 -8.34
N ILE A 156 -5.35 -9.31 -7.65
CA ILE A 156 -4.33 -8.27 -7.88
C ILE A 156 -3.04 -8.61 -7.12
N VAL A 157 -3.16 -9.14 -5.90
CA VAL A 157 -2.02 -9.44 -5.02
C VAL A 157 -1.48 -10.85 -5.24
N ALA A 158 -2.34 -11.84 -5.49
CA ALA A 158 -1.92 -13.24 -5.61
C ALA A 158 -0.79 -13.46 -6.64
N PRO A 159 -0.77 -12.80 -7.81
CA PRO A 159 0.35 -12.93 -8.75
C PRO A 159 1.71 -12.54 -8.17
N ALA A 160 1.76 -11.67 -7.13
CA ALA A 160 3.02 -11.27 -6.52
C ALA A 160 3.84 -12.46 -6.04
N PHE A 161 3.18 -13.52 -5.54
CA PHE A 161 3.86 -14.71 -5.03
C PHE A 161 4.63 -15.50 -6.11
N LEU A 162 4.38 -15.24 -7.40
CA LEU A 162 5.20 -15.74 -8.48
C LEU A 162 6.65 -15.20 -8.42
N ALA A 163 6.89 -14.09 -7.73
CA ALA A 163 8.22 -13.56 -7.47
C ALA A 163 9.11 -14.53 -6.65
N LEU A 164 8.51 -15.50 -5.95
CA LEU A 164 9.22 -16.50 -5.16
C LEU A 164 9.75 -17.68 -5.99
N LEU A 165 9.32 -17.80 -7.25
CA LEU A 165 9.76 -18.90 -8.12
C LEU A 165 11.29 -18.88 -8.33
N ASP A 166 11.85 -20.08 -8.41
CA ASP A 166 13.26 -20.31 -8.69
C ASP A 166 13.40 -21.52 -9.65
N PRO A 167 13.88 -21.34 -10.89
CA PRO A 167 14.34 -20.08 -11.50
C PRO A 167 13.20 -19.08 -11.77
N PHE A 168 13.52 -17.78 -11.67
CA PHE A 168 12.56 -16.70 -11.91
C PHE A 168 12.48 -16.37 -13.40
N PRO A 169 11.30 -16.51 -14.05
CA PRO A 169 11.13 -16.15 -15.45
C PRO A 169 11.13 -14.62 -15.63
N THR A 170 12.07 -14.09 -16.38
CA THR A 170 12.28 -12.63 -16.54
C THR A 170 11.07 -11.88 -17.10
N TRP A 171 10.22 -12.52 -17.91
CA TRP A 171 9.01 -11.89 -18.45
C TRP A 171 7.98 -11.54 -17.36
N MET A 172 8.03 -12.19 -16.19
CA MET A 172 7.13 -11.88 -15.06
C MET A 172 7.37 -10.49 -14.45
N VAL A 173 8.49 -9.86 -14.74
CA VAL A 173 8.77 -8.47 -14.37
C VAL A 173 7.70 -7.50 -14.89
N PHE A 174 7.02 -7.80 -15.98
CA PHE A 174 5.93 -6.98 -16.50
C PHE A 174 4.64 -7.02 -15.69
N ILE A 175 4.54 -7.93 -14.72
CA ILE A 175 3.40 -7.99 -13.78
C ILE A 175 3.72 -7.09 -12.58
N PRO A 176 2.99 -5.97 -12.34
CA PRO A 176 3.38 -4.98 -11.33
C PRO A 176 3.51 -5.56 -9.92
N ALA A 177 2.58 -6.42 -9.50
CA ALA A 177 2.63 -7.04 -8.17
C ALA A 177 3.87 -7.95 -8.01
N VAL A 178 4.26 -8.68 -9.08
CA VAL A 178 5.48 -9.49 -9.09
C VAL A 178 6.71 -8.61 -8.97
N SER A 179 6.80 -7.55 -9.77
CA SER A 179 7.91 -6.59 -9.72
C SER A 179 8.07 -5.97 -8.34
N GLN A 180 6.98 -5.59 -7.69
CA GLN A 180 7.02 -4.98 -6.36
C GLN A 180 7.54 -5.95 -5.30
N LEU A 181 7.01 -7.17 -5.24
CA LEU A 181 7.53 -8.16 -4.30
C LEU A 181 8.97 -8.55 -4.63
N ARG A 182 9.32 -8.70 -5.92
CA ARG A 182 10.69 -9.03 -6.33
C ARG A 182 11.69 -7.93 -5.96
N LEU A 183 11.31 -6.65 -6.09
CA LEU A 183 12.13 -5.52 -5.61
C LEU A 183 12.40 -5.63 -4.11
N MET A 184 11.39 -5.98 -3.31
CA MET A 184 11.55 -6.14 -1.87
C MET A 184 12.43 -7.36 -1.53
N LEU A 185 12.31 -8.47 -2.29
CA LEU A 185 13.18 -9.63 -2.14
C LEU A 185 14.65 -9.32 -2.47
N VAL A 186 14.88 -8.50 -3.48
CA VAL A 186 16.24 -8.03 -3.83
C VAL A 186 16.75 -7.07 -2.78
N ALA A 187 15.94 -6.11 -2.36
CA ALA A 187 16.30 -5.10 -1.37
C ALA A 187 16.63 -5.71 0.00
N THR A 188 15.94 -6.78 0.41
CA THR A 188 16.22 -7.50 1.67
C THR A 188 17.34 -8.55 1.53
N GLY A 189 17.98 -8.63 0.38
CA GLY A 189 19.02 -9.62 0.11
C GLY A 189 18.54 -11.08 0.05
N ALA A 190 17.21 -11.30 0.06
CA ALA A 190 16.62 -12.63 -0.02
C ALA A 190 16.80 -13.30 -1.41
N ARG A 191 16.94 -12.48 -2.45
CA ARG A 191 17.16 -12.93 -3.84
C ARG A 191 18.19 -12.02 -4.52
N PRO A 192 19.02 -12.58 -5.43
CA PRO A 192 19.90 -11.75 -6.25
C PRO A 192 19.07 -10.95 -7.27
N GLY A 193 19.55 -9.77 -7.64
CA GLY A 193 18.96 -8.93 -8.68
C GLY A 193 20.04 -8.14 -9.41
N GLY A 194 20.01 -8.16 -10.74
CA GLY A 194 20.89 -7.33 -11.57
C GLY A 194 20.38 -5.90 -11.68
N ALA A 195 21.28 -4.93 -11.90
CA ALA A 195 20.90 -3.51 -12.02
C ALA A 195 19.83 -3.27 -13.12
N ALA A 196 19.94 -3.94 -14.25
CA ALA A 196 18.95 -3.84 -15.34
C ALA A 196 17.58 -4.40 -14.92
N GLU A 197 17.55 -5.52 -14.19
CA GLU A 197 16.32 -6.12 -13.67
C GLU A 197 15.66 -5.17 -12.66
N VAL A 198 16.43 -4.63 -11.72
CA VAL A 198 15.93 -3.66 -10.72
C VAL A 198 15.37 -2.41 -11.40
N ALA A 199 16.07 -1.87 -12.41
CA ALA A 199 15.59 -0.71 -13.15
C ALA A 199 14.27 -1.00 -13.89
N ALA A 200 14.15 -2.18 -14.52
CA ALA A 200 12.91 -2.60 -15.19
C ALA A 200 11.75 -2.74 -14.19
N MET A 201 11.98 -3.36 -13.03
CA MET A 201 10.96 -3.53 -11.98
C MET A 201 10.52 -2.17 -11.39
N LEU A 202 11.44 -1.23 -11.17
CA LEU A 202 11.13 0.12 -10.73
C LEU A 202 10.27 0.86 -11.75
N LEU A 203 10.62 0.76 -13.04
CA LEU A 203 9.86 1.37 -14.12
C LEU A 203 8.43 0.80 -14.20
N VAL A 204 8.27 -0.52 -14.19
CA VAL A 204 6.97 -1.18 -14.22
C VAL A 204 6.13 -0.75 -13.01
N SER A 205 6.72 -0.74 -11.81
CA SER A 205 6.04 -0.30 -10.59
C SER A 205 5.63 1.16 -10.64
N ALA A 206 6.48 2.06 -11.18
CA ALA A 206 6.18 3.47 -11.34
C ALA A 206 5.05 3.73 -12.34
N VAL A 207 5.07 3.03 -13.48
CA VAL A 207 3.99 3.11 -14.49
C VAL A 207 2.68 2.61 -13.90
N ALA A 208 2.71 1.49 -13.17
CA ALA A 208 1.53 0.93 -12.52
C ALA A 208 0.97 1.87 -11.43
N ALA A 209 1.83 2.47 -10.61
CA ALA A 209 1.43 3.46 -9.61
C ALA A 209 0.81 4.71 -10.25
N ALA A 210 1.39 5.23 -11.33
CA ALA A 210 0.85 6.36 -12.08
C ALA A 210 -0.50 6.04 -12.73
N ALA A 211 -0.65 4.85 -13.32
CA ALA A 211 -1.92 4.38 -13.89
C ALA A 211 -3.00 4.23 -12.81
N ALA A 212 -2.66 3.62 -11.67
CA ALA A 212 -3.56 3.47 -10.52
C ALA A 212 -4.02 4.81 -9.96
N THR A 213 -3.11 5.76 -9.79
CA THR A 213 -3.42 7.13 -9.34
C THR A 213 -4.38 7.84 -10.30
N ARG A 214 -4.14 7.72 -11.62
CA ARG A 214 -5.05 8.29 -12.64
C ARG A 214 -6.44 7.66 -12.59
N LEU A 215 -6.54 6.35 -12.39
CA LEU A 215 -7.82 5.64 -12.23
C LEU A 215 -8.55 6.10 -10.96
N GLY A 216 -7.85 6.23 -9.85
CA GLY A 216 -8.37 6.76 -8.60
C GLY A 216 -8.91 8.18 -8.76
N MET A 217 -8.15 9.07 -9.40
CA MET A 217 -8.54 10.45 -9.65
C MET A 217 -9.81 10.54 -10.51
N ARG A 218 -9.85 9.84 -11.65
CA ARG A 218 -11.05 9.80 -12.52
C ARG A 218 -12.28 9.27 -11.80
N SER A 219 -12.11 8.31 -10.89
CA SER A 219 -13.21 7.77 -10.09
C SER A 219 -13.77 8.81 -9.12
N LEU A 220 -12.92 9.59 -8.46
CA LEU A 220 -13.32 10.67 -7.57
C LEU A 220 -13.97 11.84 -8.33
N GLU A 221 -13.42 12.25 -9.46
CA GLU A 221 -14.00 13.31 -10.31
C GLU A 221 -15.43 12.95 -10.73
N ARG A 222 -15.67 11.70 -11.14
CA ARG A 222 -17.02 11.22 -11.48
C ARG A 222 -17.96 11.22 -10.28
N GLU A 223 -17.46 10.96 -9.09
CA GLU A 223 -18.27 10.98 -7.87
C GLU A 223 -18.57 12.42 -7.43
N PHE A 224 -17.62 13.33 -7.54
CA PHE A 224 -17.81 14.74 -7.20
C PHE A 224 -18.64 15.49 -8.25
N GLY A 225 -18.52 15.15 -9.55
CA GLY A 225 -19.27 15.76 -10.64
C GLY A 225 -20.71 15.24 -10.77
N ARG A 226 -21.10 14.18 -10.06
CA ARG A 226 -22.48 13.68 -10.01
C ARG A 226 -23.36 14.35 -8.93
N ARG A 227 -22.83 15.34 -8.25
CA ARG A 227 -23.49 16.11 -7.19
C ARG A 227 -23.70 17.54 -7.62
#